data_56852feba72b8ef74d1ca2ef57589afe
#
_entry.id   56852feba72b8ef74d1ca2ef57589afe
#
_cell.length_a   1.000
_cell.length_b   1.000
_cell.length_c   1.000
_cell.angle_alpha   90.00
_cell.angle_beta   90.00
_cell.angle_gamma   90.00
#
_symmetry.space_group_name_H-M   'P 1'
#
loop_
_entity.id
_entity.type
_entity.pdbx_description
1 polymer ?
#
loop_
_entity_poly.entity_id
_entity_poly.type
_entity_poly.pdbx_seq_one_letter_code
_entity_poly.pdbx_strand_id
1 'polypeptide(L)'
;MNTLLKQTLTASVLSTLIAGSVFAAPAEAPPVFIKRVADGLVERLKADRSKLQNNPAAVKAIVRQKLDPYVDAQAFTRIVMGTYATNQYSTAAQRARFEQNFRETLIENYGGAFAKYTNQTYSIRPYKATNSKYPVVTIDFIDGGEKIP
;
A
#
# COMPACT_ATOMS: atom_id res chain seq x y z
N MET A 1 51.07 60.71 -18.09
CA MET A 1 51.38 59.66 -17.08
C MET A 1 50.09 59.30 -16.41
N ASN A 2 49.47 58.20 -16.81
CA ASN A 2 48.08 57.85 -16.48
C ASN A 2 48.05 56.65 -15.52
N THR A 3 47.59 56.94 -14.33
CA THR A 3 47.38 55.88 -13.32
C THR A 3 45.91 55.43 -13.38
N LEU A 4 45.69 54.23 -13.93
CA LEU A 4 44.37 53.60 -14.03
C LEU A 4 44.00 52.94 -12.68
N LEU A 5 42.95 53.47 -12.04
CA LEU A 5 42.30 52.91 -10.84
C LEU A 5 41.54 51.65 -11.30
N LYS A 6 41.94 50.50 -10.80
CA LYS A 6 41.15 49.27 -10.91
C LYS A 6 40.15 49.20 -9.74
N GLN A 7 38.90 49.41 -10.05
CA GLN A 7 37.82 49.16 -9.09
C GLN A 7 37.46 47.69 -9.16
N THR A 8 37.67 46.95 -8.10
CA THR A 8 37.19 45.61 -7.89
C THR A 8 35.76 45.64 -7.31
N LEU A 9 34.77 45.29 -8.13
CA LEU A 9 33.41 45.05 -7.66
C LEU A 9 33.35 43.68 -6.99
N THR A 10 33.21 43.66 -5.67
CA THR A 10 32.85 42.48 -4.91
C THR A 10 31.34 42.33 -4.90
N ALA A 11 30.82 41.41 -5.75
CA ALA A 11 29.43 41.01 -5.71
C ALA A 11 29.20 40.05 -4.54
N SER A 12 28.57 40.53 -3.48
CA SER A 12 28.09 39.70 -2.39
C SER A 12 26.80 39.00 -2.83
N VAL A 13 26.90 37.71 -3.11
CA VAL A 13 25.71 36.84 -3.35
C VAL A 13 25.11 36.50 -1.98
N LEU A 14 24.03 37.16 -1.64
CA LEU A 14 23.24 36.88 -0.45
C LEU A 14 22.36 35.66 -0.77
N SER A 15 22.86 34.45 -0.43
CA SER A 15 22.09 33.20 -0.53
C SER A 15 21.05 33.14 0.56
N THR A 16 19.82 33.53 0.25
CA THR A 16 18.66 33.34 1.11
C THR A 16 18.30 31.85 1.11
N LEU A 17 18.69 31.14 2.17
CA LEU A 17 18.20 29.80 2.49
C LEU A 17 16.70 29.90 2.85
N ILE A 18 15.84 29.65 1.87
CA ILE A 18 14.43 29.41 2.13
C ILE A 18 14.34 28.02 2.75
N ALA A 19 14.31 27.97 4.08
CA ALA A 19 13.94 26.78 4.82
C ALA A 19 12.44 26.52 4.55
N GLY A 20 12.15 25.81 3.45
CA GLY A 20 10.83 25.30 3.16
C GLY A 20 10.44 24.31 4.25
N SER A 21 9.55 24.72 5.15
CA SER A 21 8.88 23.81 6.07
C SER A 21 8.12 22.81 5.22
N VAL A 22 8.64 21.59 5.10
CA VAL A 22 7.91 20.47 4.50
C VAL A 22 6.80 20.15 5.50
N PHE A 23 5.63 20.75 5.31
CA PHE A 23 4.41 20.30 5.98
C PHE A 23 4.13 18.91 5.45
N ALA A 24 4.48 17.88 6.23
CA ALA A 24 4.00 16.53 5.97
C ALA A 24 2.47 16.60 5.96
N ALA A 25 1.86 16.25 4.83
CA ALA A 25 0.40 16.14 4.76
C ALA A 25 -0.06 15.21 5.91
N PRO A 26 -1.16 15.54 6.60
CA PRO A 26 -1.67 14.68 7.65
C PRO A 26 -1.88 13.27 7.10
N ALA A 27 -1.39 12.27 7.81
CA ALA A 27 -1.53 10.88 7.40
C ALA A 27 -3.03 10.57 7.19
N GLU A 28 -3.35 9.94 6.06
CA GLU A 28 -4.73 9.56 5.73
C GLU A 28 -5.30 8.65 6.83
N ALA A 29 -6.53 8.93 7.28
CA ALA A 29 -7.17 8.12 8.32
C ALA A 29 -7.35 6.66 7.83
N PRO A 30 -7.11 5.64 8.66
CA PRO A 30 -7.14 4.24 8.24
C PRO A 30 -8.39 3.81 7.46
N PRO A 31 -9.64 4.19 7.84
CA PRO A 31 -10.81 3.83 7.05
C PRO A 31 -10.88 4.54 5.71
N VAL A 32 -10.37 5.76 5.58
CA VAL A 32 -10.32 6.50 4.30
C VAL A 32 -9.34 5.82 3.34
N PHE A 33 -8.16 5.46 3.86
CA PHE A 33 -7.16 4.70 3.13
C PHE A 33 -7.72 3.37 2.61
N ILE A 34 -8.33 2.59 3.48
CA ILE A 34 -8.92 1.28 3.12
C ILE A 34 -10.03 1.46 2.08
N LYS A 35 -10.89 2.47 2.24
CA LYS A 35 -11.94 2.78 1.28
C LYS A 35 -11.36 3.09 -0.10
N ARG A 36 -10.38 3.94 -0.18
CA ARG A 36 -9.73 4.31 -1.45
C ARG A 36 -9.11 3.09 -2.16
N VAL A 37 -8.44 2.22 -1.41
CA VAL A 37 -7.82 1.00 -1.97
C VAL A 37 -8.88 0.02 -2.46
N ALA A 38 -9.94 -0.20 -1.67
CA ALA A 38 -11.04 -1.09 -2.01
C ALA A 38 -11.83 -0.57 -3.22
N ASP A 39 -12.16 0.71 -3.26
CA ASP A 39 -12.84 1.33 -4.41
C ASP A 39 -12.03 1.14 -5.69
N GLY A 40 -10.73 1.43 -5.66
CA GLY A 40 -9.85 1.28 -6.82
C GLY A 40 -9.72 -0.17 -7.32
N LEU A 41 -9.83 -1.15 -6.44
CA LEU A 41 -9.89 -2.57 -6.82
C LEU A 41 -11.25 -2.90 -7.46
N VAL A 42 -12.35 -2.54 -6.80
CA VAL A 42 -13.72 -2.81 -7.26
C VAL A 42 -14.00 -2.16 -8.60
N GLU A 43 -13.62 -0.90 -8.77
CA GLU A 43 -13.76 -0.19 -10.06
C GLU A 43 -13.01 -0.90 -11.18
N ARG A 44 -11.79 -1.35 -10.90
CA ARG A 44 -10.98 -2.06 -11.89
C ARG A 44 -11.59 -3.40 -12.27
N LEU A 45 -12.08 -4.17 -11.30
CA LEU A 45 -12.77 -5.43 -11.55
C LEU A 45 -14.05 -5.24 -12.36
N LYS A 46 -14.82 -4.18 -12.09
CA LYS A 46 -16.01 -3.83 -12.86
C LYS A 46 -15.68 -3.42 -14.30
N ALA A 47 -14.69 -2.55 -14.47
CA ALA A 47 -14.30 -2.05 -15.80
C ALA A 47 -13.82 -3.16 -16.75
N ASP A 48 -13.10 -4.15 -16.22
CA ASP A 48 -12.56 -5.25 -17.03
C ASP A 48 -13.41 -6.52 -16.96
N ARG A 49 -14.62 -6.46 -16.42
CA ARG A 49 -15.46 -7.64 -16.15
C ARG A 49 -15.54 -8.64 -17.31
N SER A 50 -15.73 -8.17 -18.54
CA SER A 50 -15.81 -9.04 -19.72
C SER A 50 -14.51 -9.79 -20.01
N LYS A 51 -13.37 -9.21 -19.68
CA LYS A 51 -12.04 -9.81 -19.85
C LYS A 51 -11.66 -10.76 -18.72
N LEU A 52 -12.35 -10.65 -17.57
CA LEU A 52 -12.08 -11.40 -16.36
C LEU A 52 -12.91 -12.67 -16.25
N GLN A 53 -13.99 -12.80 -17.03
CA GLN A 53 -14.79 -13.99 -17.08
C GLN A 53 -13.94 -15.19 -17.52
N ASN A 54 -13.92 -16.23 -16.68
CA ASN A 54 -13.13 -17.45 -16.90
C ASN A 54 -11.61 -17.21 -17.03
N ASN A 55 -11.12 -16.09 -16.53
CA ASN A 55 -9.69 -15.75 -16.56
C ASN A 55 -9.15 -15.40 -15.15
N PRO A 56 -8.97 -16.38 -14.26
CA PRO A 56 -8.49 -16.15 -12.91
C PRO A 56 -7.08 -15.55 -12.88
N ALA A 57 -6.26 -15.80 -13.89
CA ALA A 57 -4.92 -15.21 -13.98
C ALA A 57 -4.98 -13.69 -14.16
N ALA A 58 -5.91 -13.19 -14.99
CA ALA A 58 -6.11 -11.76 -15.15
C ALA A 58 -6.64 -11.10 -13.85
N VAL A 59 -7.52 -11.78 -13.11
CA VAL A 59 -7.99 -11.30 -11.80
C VAL A 59 -6.83 -11.18 -10.82
N LYS A 60 -5.99 -12.22 -10.70
CA LYS A 60 -4.81 -12.21 -9.83
C LYS A 60 -3.83 -11.08 -10.21
N ALA A 61 -3.65 -10.81 -11.50
CA ALA A 61 -2.82 -9.69 -11.96
C ALA A 61 -3.36 -8.33 -11.50
N ILE A 62 -4.69 -8.13 -11.53
CA ILE A 62 -5.34 -6.92 -11.02
C ILE A 62 -5.18 -6.83 -9.50
N VAL A 63 -5.41 -7.90 -8.76
CA VAL A 63 -5.23 -7.95 -7.31
C VAL A 63 -3.79 -7.59 -6.96
N ARG A 64 -2.81 -8.19 -7.63
CA ARG A 64 -1.39 -7.85 -7.46
C ARG A 64 -1.13 -6.37 -7.73
N GLN A 65 -1.59 -5.84 -8.84
CA GLN A 65 -1.39 -4.44 -9.21
C GLN A 65 -2.02 -3.46 -8.22
N LYS A 66 -3.21 -3.78 -7.69
CA LYS A 66 -4.02 -2.86 -6.89
C LYS A 66 -3.81 -2.98 -5.39
N LEU A 67 -3.43 -4.15 -4.89
CA LEU A 67 -3.24 -4.37 -3.44
C LEU A 67 -1.79 -4.48 -3.03
N ASP A 68 -0.94 -5.12 -3.82
CA ASP A 68 0.47 -5.39 -3.47
C ASP A 68 1.26 -4.13 -3.06
N PRO A 69 1.08 -2.95 -3.68
CA PRO A 69 1.78 -1.73 -3.26
C PRO A 69 1.45 -1.26 -1.84
N TYR A 70 0.36 -1.75 -1.27
CA TYR A 70 -0.13 -1.37 0.07
C TYR A 70 0.10 -2.45 1.12
N VAL A 71 0.67 -3.59 0.74
CA VAL A 71 0.96 -4.70 1.66
C VAL A 71 2.42 -4.63 2.11
N ASP A 72 2.66 -4.34 3.39
CA ASP A 72 3.98 -4.52 3.99
C ASP A 72 4.23 -6.02 4.23
N ALA A 73 4.61 -6.72 3.15
CA ALA A 73 4.86 -8.15 3.19
C ALA A 73 5.98 -8.51 4.16
N GLN A 74 6.98 -7.64 4.33
CA GLN A 74 8.07 -7.87 5.27
C GLN A 74 7.60 -7.82 6.72
N ALA A 75 6.79 -6.80 7.10
CA ALA A 75 6.23 -6.73 8.44
C ALA A 75 5.30 -7.91 8.71
N PHE A 76 4.45 -8.26 7.74
CA PHE A 76 3.55 -9.41 7.84
C PHE A 76 4.31 -10.72 8.03
N THR A 77 5.34 -10.95 7.22
CA THR A 77 6.23 -12.11 7.32
C THR A 77 6.86 -12.23 8.70
N ARG A 78 7.37 -11.11 9.25
CA ARG A 78 7.93 -11.11 10.61
C ARG A 78 6.91 -11.53 11.67
N ILE A 79 5.67 -11.06 11.55
CA ILE A 79 4.58 -11.42 12.48
C ILE A 79 4.28 -12.93 12.38
N VAL A 80 4.12 -13.45 11.17
CA VAL A 80 3.78 -14.85 10.92
C VAL A 80 4.91 -15.80 11.32
N MET A 81 6.15 -15.45 11.02
CA MET A 81 7.31 -16.25 11.40
C MET A 81 7.63 -16.22 12.91
N GLY A 82 7.21 -15.16 13.62
CA GLY A 82 7.48 -15.00 15.04
C GLY A 82 8.98 -15.08 15.35
N THR A 83 9.36 -15.99 16.26
CA THR A 83 10.77 -16.19 16.64
C THR A 83 11.66 -16.63 15.49
N TYR A 84 11.11 -17.31 14.48
CA TYR A 84 11.83 -17.72 13.28
C TYR A 84 12.21 -16.56 12.36
N ALA A 85 11.70 -15.35 12.58
CA ALA A 85 12.12 -14.16 11.85
C ALA A 85 13.48 -13.60 12.31
N THR A 86 14.13 -14.20 13.30
CA THR A 86 15.42 -13.74 13.85
C THR A 86 16.61 -14.48 13.24
N ASN A 87 17.78 -13.86 13.31
CA ASN A 87 19.03 -14.47 12.82
C ASN A 87 19.44 -15.75 13.57
N GLN A 88 18.88 -15.98 14.74
CA GLN A 88 19.13 -17.19 15.53
C GLN A 88 18.49 -18.43 14.88
N TYR A 89 17.32 -18.27 14.24
CA TYR A 89 16.53 -19.42 13.75
C TYR A 89 16.40 -19.47 12.23
N SER A 90 16.74 -18.38 11.52
CA SER A 90 16.68 -18.36 10.06
C SER A 90 17.72 -17.42 9.47
N THR A 91 18.18 -17.74 8.27
CA THR A 91 19.01 -16.85 7.46
C THR A 91 18.19 -15.78 6.77
N ALA A 92 18.82 -14.70 6.33
CA ALA A 92 18.16 -13.67 5.53
C ALA A 92 17.54 -14.24 4.25
N ALA A 93 18.22 -15.20 3.59
CA ALA A 93 17.71 -15.86 2.39
C ALA A 93 16.46 -16.69 2.66
N GLN A 94 16.40 -17.40 3.78
CA GLN A 94 15.20 -18.15 4.18
C GLN A 94 14.02 -17.22 4.45
N ARG A 95 14.23 -16.09 5.13
CA ARG A 95 13.19 -15.10 5.38
C ARG A 95 12.67 -14.47 4.08
N ALA A 96 13.58 -14.11 3.16
CA ALA A 96 13.19 -13.56 1.86
C ALA A 96 12.38 -14.56 1.02
N ARG A 97 12.79 -15.84 1.02
CA ARG A 97 12.04 -16.91 0.35
C ARG A 97 10.66 -17.13 0.97
N PHE A 98 10.58 -17.09 2.30
CA PHE A 98 9.31 -17.21 3.00
C PHE A 98 8.39 -16.02 2.64
N GLU A 99 8.89 -14.77 2.67
CA GLU A 99 8.15 -13.57 2.28
C GLU A 99 7.58 -13.70 0.87
N GLN A 100 8.41 -14.11 -0.09
CA GLN A 100 7.95 -14.30 -1.47
C GLN A 100 6.86 -15.36 -1.56
N ASN A 101 7.06 -16.52 -0.97
CA ASN A 101 6.07 -17.61 -0.99
C ASN A 101 4.77 -17.20 -0.29
N PHE A 102 4.87 -16.49 0.83
CA PHE A 102 3.72 -16.01 1.58
C PHE A 102 2.91 -14.99 0.77
N ARG A 103 3.58 -14.06 0.11
CA ARG A 103 2.96 -13.10 -0.81
C ARG A 103 2.21 -13.79 -1.94
N GLU A 104 2.84 -14.76 -2.59
CA GLU A 104 2.19 -15.54 -3.65
C GLU A 104 0.98 -16.32 -3.12
N THR A 105 1.09 -16.94 -1.94
CA THR A 105 -0.03 -17.66 -1.30
C THR A 105 -1.21 -16.71 -1.03
N LEU A 106 -0.95 -15.49 -0.55
CA LEU A 106 -2.02 -14.50 -0.36
C LEU A 106 -2.72 -14.16 -1.67
N ILE A 107 -1.94 -13.92 -2.75
CA ILE A 107 -2.50 -13.58 -4.06
C ILE A 107 -3.30 -14.77 -4.64
N GLU A 108 -2.80 -16.00 -4.49
CA GLU A 108 -3.51 -17.20 -4.93
C GLU A 108 -4.86 -17.36 -4.22
N ASN A 109 -4.86 -17.25 -2.89
CA ASN A 109 -6.07 -17.45 -2.09
C ASN A 109 -7.09 -16.33 -2.31
N TYR A 110 -6.66 -15.08 -2.16
CA TYR A 110 -7.58 -13.93 -2.27
C TYR A 110 -7.92 -13.59 -3.73
N GLY A 111 -6.98 -13.75 -4.66
CA GLY A 111 -7.26 -13.59 -6.09
C GLY A 111 -8.33 -14.55 -6.59
N GLY A 112 -8.34 -15.79 -6.06
CA GLY A 112 -9.41 -16.77 -6.35
C GLY A 112 -10.77 -16.32 -5.83
N ALA A 113 -10.84 -15.69 -4.66
CA ALA A 113 -12.08 -15.11 -4.14
C ALA A 113 -12.60 -13.96 -5.02
N PHE A 114 -11.71 -13.05 -5.44
CA PHE A 114 -12.06 -11.96 -6.34
C PHE A 114 -12.45 -12.42 -7.75
N ALA A 115 -11.99 -13.58 -8.20
CA ALA A 115 -12.42 -14.16 -9.48
C ALA A 115 -13.92 -14.50 -9.51
N LYS A 116 -14.52 -14.72 -8.33
CA LYS A 116 -15.96 -14.96 -8.17
C LYS A 116 -16.75 -13.65 -7.97
N TYR A 117 -16.08 -12.50 -7.99
CA TYR A 117 -16.73 -11.21 -7.82
C TYR A 117 -17.69 -10.94 -8.99
N THR A 118 -18.96 -10.77 -8.67
CA THR A 118 -20.02 -10.44 -9.65
C THR A 118 -20.54 -9.02 -9.45
N ASN A 119 -21.17 -8.74 -8.32
CA ASN A 119 -21.77 -7.45 -8.00
C ASN A 119 -21.77 -7.18 -6.48
N GLN A 120 -20.95 -7.89 -5.75
CA GLN A 120 -20.84 -7.69 -4.30
C GLN A 120 -20.48 -6.23 -4.02
N THR A 121 -21.01 -5.74 -2.91
CA THR A 121 -20.65 -4.44 -2.34
C THR A 121 -19.88 -4.65 -1.04
N TYR A 122 -19.36 -3.59 -0.49
CA TYR A 122 -18.74 -3.65 0.83
C TYR A 122 -19.16 -2.44 1.66
N SER A 123 -19.08 -2.60 2.98
CA SER A 123 -19.23 -1.50 3.94
C SER A 123 -18.08 -1.52 4.95
N ILE A 124 -17.63 -0.34 5.34
CA ILE A 124 -16.62 -0.20 6.39
C ILE A 124 -17.37 0.03 7.71
N ARG A 125 -17.10 -0.81 8.72
CA ARG A 125 -17.70 -0.65 10.04
C ARG A 125 -17.22 0.63 10.71
N PRO A 126 -18.00 1.19 11.68
CA PRO A 126 -17.56 2.33 12.47
C PRO A 126 -16.18 2.09 13.07
N TYR A 127 -15.26 3.01 12.80
CA TYR A 127 -13.88 2.93 13.25
C TYR A 127 -13.69 3.79 14.49
N LYS A 128 -13.11 3.23 15.54
CA LYS A 128 -12.64 3.99 16.70
C LYS A 128 -11.12 4.14 16.59
N ALA A 129 -10.66 5.37 16.54
CA ALA A 129 -9.23 5.66 16.57
C ALA A 129 -8.63 5.09 17.86
N THR A 130 -7.51 4.40 17.72
CA THR A 130 -6.74 3.83 18.83
C THR A 130 -5.30 4.31 18.74
N ASN A 131 -4.58 4.27 19.87
CA ASN A 131 -3.14 4.52 19.89
C ASN A 131 -2.33 3.27 19.46
N SER A 132 -3.00 2.27 18.87
CA SER A 132 -2.34 1.07 18.38
C SER A 132 -1.43 1.41 17.20
N LYS A 133 -0.23 0.85 17.21
CA LYS A 133 0.69 0.87 16.06
C LYS A 133 0.06 0.21 14.81
N TYR A 134 -0.88 -0.71 15.04
CA TYR A 134 -1.58 -1.45 14.00
C TYR A 134 -3.08 -1.26 14.15
N PRO A 135 -3.66 -0.15 13.64
CA PRO A 135 -5.09 0.07 13.68
C PRO A 135 -5.81 -0.96 12.81
N VAL A 136 -6.94 -1.46 13.30
CA VAL A 136 -7.75 -2.46 12.60
C VAL A 136 -8.99 -1.78 12.03
N VAL A 137 -9.19 -1.92 10.73
CA VAL A 137 -10.41 -1.50 10.03
C VAL A 137 -11.16 -2.74 9.59
N THR A 138 -12.42 -2.86 9.99
CA THR A 138 -13.26 -4.00 9.62
C THR A 138 -14.11 -3.66 8.40
N ILE A 139 -14.10 -4.57 7.41
CA ILE A 139 -14.90 -4.47 6.18
C ILE A 139 -15.88 -5.65 6.18
N ASP A 140 -17.15 -5.36 5.89
CA ASP A 140 -18.15 -6.37 5.59
C ASP A 140 -18.35 -6.43 4.07
N PHE A 141 -18.22 -7.60 3.49
CA PHE A 141 -18.64 -7.83 2.10
C PHE A 141 -20.13 -8.23 2.09
N ILE A 142 -20.85 -7.76 1.09
CA ILE A 142 -22.30 -7.92 0.98
C ILE A 142 -22.64 -8.48 -0.40
N ASP A 143 -23.34 -9.59 -0.44
CA ASP A 143 -23.86 -10.22 -1.65
C ASP A 143 -25.37 -10.40 -1.53
N GLY A 144 -26.14 -9.85 -2.48
CA GLY A 144 -27.60 -9.92 -2.44
C GLY A 144 -28.25 -9.31 -1.19
N GLY A 145 -27.54 -8.44 -0.46
CA GLY A 145 -27.98 -7.85 0.80
C GLY A 145 -27.55 -8.61 2.06
N GLU A 146 -26.95 -9.79 1.90
CA GLU A 146 -26.42 -10.60 3.02
C GLU A 146 -24.92 -10.40 3.18
N LYS A 147 -24.45 -10.43 4.42
CA LYS A 147 -23.01 -10.37 4.72
C LYS A 147 -22.38 -11.72 4.38
N ILE A 148 -21.30 -11.66 3.60
CA ILE A 148 -20.47 -12.83 3.35
C ILE A 148 -19.57 -13.04 4.59
N PRO A 149 -19.55 -14.23 5.20
CA PRO A 149 -18.73 -14.52 6.36
C PRO A 149 -17.23 -14.54 6.05
#